data_1c312432e71bf0788f5aa83d6873b198
#
_entry.id   1c312432e71bf0788f5aa83d6873b198
#
_cell.length_a   1.000
_cell.length_b   1.000
_cell.length_c   1.000
_cell.angle_alpha   90.00
_cell.angle_beta   90.00
_cell.angle_gamma   90.00
#
_symmetry.space_group_name_H-M   'P 1'
#
loop_
_entity.id
_entity.type
_entity.pdbx_description
1 polymer ?
#
loop_
_entity_poly.entity_id
_entity_poly.type
_entity_poly.pdbx_seq_one_letter_code
_entity_poly.pdbx_strand_id
1 'polypeptide(L)'
;EIGVRLVGSEMCIRDRQEPISVSYGLGIEEHDQEGRVITLEFEDFYFITVYTPNSQSELARLDYRMKWEEDFLTYLKKLEETKPVIFCGDLNVAHTEIDLKNPKTNRKNAGFTDEERQKFTELLNAGFVDTFRYFYPEQTGIYSWWSYRFSARAKNAGWRIDYFCVSESLKDRLEDAKILTDIMGSDHCPVELDIK
;
A
#
# COMPACT_ATOMS: atom_id res chain seq x y z
N GLU A 1 1.07 11.20 25.99
CA GLU A 1 -0.07 11.47 25.08
C GLU A 1 -0.06 10.57 23.84
N ILE A 2 1.09 10.32 23.21
CA ILE A 2 1.22 9.35 22.13
C ILE A 2 0.83 7.95 22.61
N GLY A 3 1.22 7.60 23.84
CA GLY A 3 0.85 6.33 24.45
C GLY A 3 -0.67 6.12 24.60
N VAL A 4 -1.43 7.17 24.89
CA VAL A 4 -2.90 7.07 25.03
C VAL A 4 -3.59 6.79 23.68
N ARG A 5 -3.12 7.41 22.61
CA ARG A 5 -3.66 7.16 21.27
C ARG A 5 -3.28 5.78 20.75
N LEU A 6 -2.03 5.39 20.96
CA LEU A 6 -1.56 4.05 20.61
C LEU A 6 -2.30 2.98 21.42
N VAL A 7 -2.53 3.21 22.71
CA VAL A 7 -3.31 2.30 23.55
C VAL A 7 -4.73 2.11 23.01
N GLY A 8 -5.41 3.16 22.57
CA GLY A 8 -6.71 3.05 21.94
C GLY A 8 -6.67 2.22 20.64
N SER A 9 -5.69 2.48 19.80
CA SER A 9 -5.49 1.73 18.54
C SER A 9 -5.09 0.28 18.81
N GLU A 10 -4.19 0.03 19.75
CA GLU A 10 -3.81 -1.31 20.17
C GLU A 10 -4.97 -2.10 20.75
N MET A 11 -5.81 -1.47 21.58
CA MET A 11 -7.00 -2.14 22.11
C MET A 11 -7.93 -2.60 20.99
N CYS A 12 -8.18 -1.78 19.98
CA CYS A 12 -8.98 -2.18 18.83
C CYS A 12 -8.38 -3.35 18.05
N ILE A 13 -7.05 -3.43 17.95
CA ILE A 13 -6.35 -4.54 17.30
C ILE A 13 -6.38 -5.80 18.17
N ARG A 14 -6.06 -5.69 19.46
CA ARG A 14 -6.01 -6.83 20.38
C ARG A 14 -7.35 -7.48 20.66
N ASP A 15 -8.42 -6.69 20.68
CA ASP A 15 -9.76 -7.19 20.97
C ASP A 15 -10.33 -8.06 19.86
N ARG A 16 -9.64 -8.23 18.73
CA ARG A 16 -10.14 -8.97 17.58
C ARG A 16 -9.39 -10.26 17.31
N GLN A 17 -8.10 -10.16 17.01
CA GLN A 17 -7.31 -11.35 16.74
C GLN A 17 -5.82 -11.08 17.01
N GLU A 18 -5.18 -11.93 17.82
CA GLU A 18 -3.74 -11.86 18.02
C GLU A 18 -3.02 -12.65 16.93
N PRO A 19 -1.90 -12.14 16.38
CA PRO A 19 -1.10 -12.89 15.42
C PRO A 19 -0.36 -14.04 16.10
N ILE A 20 -0.15 -15.14 15.38
CA ILE A 20 0.66 -16.29 15.80
C ILE A 20 2.13 -15.88 15.91
N SER A 21 2.60 -15.08 14.97
CA SER A 21 3.97 -14.57 14.94
C SER A 21 4.05 -13.20 14.29
N VAL A 22 5.13 -12.48 14.60
CA VAL A 22 5.46 -11.18 14.00
C VAL A 22 6.90 -11.25 13.49
N SER A 23 7.12 -10.85 12.24
CA SER A 23 8.44 -10.71 11.67
C SER A 23 8.66 -9.35 11.02
N TYR A 24 9.90 -8.94 10.91
CA TYR A 24 10.30 -7.62 10.42
C TYR A 24 11.23 -7.76 9.23
N GLY A 25 11.03 -6.89 8.22
CA GLY A 25 11.86 -6.85 7.02
C GLY A 25 11.53 -7.95 6.01
N LEU A 26 12.35 -8.02 4.98
CA LEU A 26 12.29 -9.02 3.89
C LEU A 26 13.28 -10.18 4.10
N GLY A 27 14.15 -10.09 5.11
CA GLY A 27 15.27 -10.99 5.30
C GLY A 27 16.46 -10.65 4.39
N ILE A 28 16.51 -9.42 3.86
CA ILE A 28 17.58 -8.90 3.00
C ILE A 28 18.18 -7.69 3.69
N GLU A 29 19.44 -7.80 4.12
CA GLU A 29 20.11 -6.78 4.94
C GLU A 29 20.03 -5.37 4.34
N GLU A 30 20.24 -5.24 3.03
CA GLU A 30 20.17 -3.96 2.32
C GLU A 30 18.80 -3.27 2.48
N HIS A 31 17.72 -4.04 2.50
CA HIS A 31 16.35 -3.52 2.58
C HIS A 31 15.89 -3.31 4.03
N ASP A 32 16.38 -4.14 4.94
CA ASP A 32 15.88 -4.19 6.30
C ASP A 32 16.43 -3.08 7.20
N GLN A 33 17.45 -2.33 6.73
CA GLN A 33 18.01 -1.17 7.44
C GLN A 33 17.01 0.01 7.57
N GLU A 34 15.99 0.07 6.73
CA GLU A 34 15.04 1.18 6.69
C GLU A 34 13.69 0.90 7.38
N GLY A 35 13.47 -0.33 7.89
CA GLY A 35 12.29 -0.68 8.70
C GLY A 35 10.97 -0.55 7.94
N ARG A 36 10.85 -1.12 6.73
CA ARG A 36 9.75 -0.88 5.80
C ARG A 36 8.65 -1.93 5.81
N VAL A 37 8.90 -3.10 6.37
CA VAL A 37 7.98 -4.24 6.30
C VAL A 37 7.80 -4.87 7.66
N ILE A 38 6.54 -5.09 8.05
CA ILE A 38 6.15 -5.88 9.21
C ILE A 38 5.15 -6.92 8.73
N THR A 39 5.41 -8.18 9.01
CA THR A 39 4.54 -9.30 8.66
C THR A 39 3.95 -9.92 9.92
N LEU A 40 2.65 -10.01 9.98
CA LEU A 40 1.87 -10.70 11.00
C LEU A 40 1.36 -12.02 10.42
N GLU A 41 1.59 -13.13 11.12
CA GLU A 41 1.03 -14.42 10.75
C GLU A 41 -0.26 -14.66 11.52
N PHE A 42 -1.33 -14.94 10.81
CA PHE A 42 -2.61 -15.42 11.36
C PHE A 42 -2.85 -16.87 10.94
N GLU A 43 -3.90 -17.47 11.46
CA GLU A 43 -4.22 -18.87 11.16
C GLU A 43 -4.46 -19.10 9.66
N ASP A 44 -5.21 -18.20 9.01
CA ASP A 44 -5.69 -18.34 7.65
C ASP A 44 -4.93 -17.49 6.62
N PHE A 45 -4.13 -16.50 7.04
CA PHE A 45 -3.45 -15.57 6.14
C PHE A 45 -2.23 -14.91 6.79
N TYR A 46 -1.38 -14.31 5.97
CA TYR A 46 -0.40 -13.30 6.40
C TYR A 46 -0.95 -11.90 6.18
N PHE A 47 -0.74 -11.03 7.16
CA PHE A 47 -1.03 -9.60 7.05
C PHE A 47 0.26 -8.80 7.08
N ILE A 48 0.48 -7.98 6.06
CA ILE A 48 1.73 -7.23 5.91
C ILE A 48 1.42 -5.74 5.86
N THR A 49 2.10 -4.96 6.69
CA THR A 49 2.18 -3.51 6.48
C THR A 49 3.50 -3.16 5.82
N VAL A 50 3.45 -2.30 4.81
CA VAL A 50 4.58 -1.98 3.97
C VAL A 50 4.66 -0.48 3.66
N TYR A 51 5.88 0.04 3.67
CA TYR A 51 6.19 1.39 3.19
C TYR A 51 7.23 1.29 2.08
N THR A 52 6.77 1.27 0.84
CA THR A 52 7.64 1.15 -0.34
C THR A 52 8.60 2.34 -0.46
N PRO A 53 9.88 2.13 -0.78
CA PRO A 53 10.82 3.23 -0.97
C PRO A 53 10.33 4.25 -2.01
N ASN A 54 10.39 5.52 -1.71
CA ASN A 54 10.14 6.57 -2.68
C ASN A 54 11.36 6.75 -3.59
N SER A 55 11.15 6.93 -4.90
CA SER A 55 12.23 7.15 -5.87
C SER A 55 12.94 8.49 -5.73
N GLN A 56 12.41 9.40 -4.91
CA GLN A 56 12.91 10.73 -4.58
C GLN A 56 12.95 11.71 -5.77
N SER A 57 13.36 12.95 -5.47
CA SER A 57 13.54 13.98 -6.51
C SER A 57 14.57 13.52 -7.54
N GLU A 58 14.31 13.87 -8.81
CA GLU A 58 15.18 13.49 -9.94
C GLU A 58 15.37 11.97 -10.09
N LEU A 59 14.51 11.18 -9.44
CA LEU A 59 14.52 9.71 -9.47
C LEU A 59 15.84 9.11 -8.92
N ALA A 60 16.46 9.80 -7.96
CA ALA A 60 17.77 9.43 -7.41
C ALA A 60 17.82 8.01 -6.80
N ARG A 61 16.67 7.45 -6.43
CA ARG A 61 16.57 6.09 -5.86
C ARG A 61 15.74 5.13 -6.74
N LEU A 62 15.49 5.45 -8.00
CA LEU A 62 14.64 4.62 -8.86
C LEU A 62 15.20 3.19 -9.02
N ASP A 63 16.52 3.06 -9.31
CA ASP A 63 17.15 1.76 -9.48
C ASP A 63 17.05 0.90 -8.21
N TYR A 64 17.29 1.50 -7.05
CA TYR A 64 17.11 0.82 -5.76
C TYR A 64 15.66 0.38 -5.57
N ARG A 65 14.70 1.25 -5.88
CA ARG A 65 13.29 0.94 -5.76
C ARG A 65 12.89 -0.22 -6.68
N MET A 66 13.37 -0.27 -7.90
CA MET A 66 13.05 -1.36 -8.83
C MET A 66 13.53 -2.71 -8.28
N LYS A 67 14.74 -2.76 -7.74
CA LYS A 67 15.26 -3.94 -7.06
C LYS A 67 14.42 -4.32 -5.84
N TRP A 68 14.09 -3.34 -5.01
CA TRP A 68 13.27 -3.55 -3.81
C TRP A 68 11.89 -4.15 -4.15
N GLU A 69 11.24 -3.68 -5.20
CA GLU A 69 9.93 -4.18 -5.67
C GLU A 69 10.01 -5.65 -6.15
N GLU A 70 11.11 -6.03 -6.81
CA GLU A 70 11.35 -7.43 -7.23
C GLU A 70 11.54 -8.35 -6.03
N ASP A 71 12.32 -7.90 -5.06
CA ASP A 71 12.57 -8.66 -3.83
C ASP A 71 11.31 -8.73 -2.96
N PHE A 72 10.53 -7.66 -2.89
CA PHE A 72 9.23 -7.65 -2.20
C PHE A 72 8.24 -8.62 -2.85
N LEU A 73 8.11 -8.61 -4.17
CA LEU A 73 7.25 -9.56 -4.89
C LEU A 73 7.69 -11.02 -4.62
N THR A 74 9.00 -11.28 -4.65
CA THR A 74 9.56 -12.61 -4.33
C THR A 74 9.21 -13.02 -2.89
N TYR A 75 9.29 -12.09 -1.95
CA TYR A 75 8.90 -12.32 -0.56
C TYR A 75 7.41 -12.66 -0.42
N LEU A 76 6.53 -11.88 -1.06
CA LEU A 76 5.09 -12.15 -1.06
C LEU A 76 4.77 -13.53 -1.63
N LYS A 77 5.37 -13.89 -2.76
CA LYS A 77 5.15 -15.19 -3.42
C LYS A 77 5.61 -16.36 -2.55
N LYS A 78 6.71 -16.20 -1.82
CA LYS A 78 7.18 -17.20 -0.86
C LYS A 78 6.19 -17.43 0.29
N LEU A 79 5.58 -16.36 0.81
CA LEU A 79 4.54 -16.47 1.84
C LEU A 79 3.28 -17.15 1.29
N GLU A 80 2.89 -16.84 0.04
CA GLU A 80 1.74 -17.47 -0.61
C GLU A 80 1.86 -18.99 -0.79
N GLU A 81 3.07 -19.56 -0.76
CA GLU A 81 3.25 -21.02 -0.79
C GLU A 81 2.60 -21.72 0.41
N THR A 82 2.36 -20.99 1.50
CA THR A 82 1.80 -21.55 2.74
C THR A 82 0.41 -21.00 3.04
N LYS A 83 0.19 -19.70 2.97
CA LYS A 83 -1.07 -19.04 3.25
C LYS A 83 -1.26 -17.83 2.34
N PRO A 84 -2.50 -17.46 2.01
CA PRO A 84 -2.75 -16.22 1.27
C PRO A 84 -2.26 -15.00 2.03
N VAL A 85 -1.99 -13.92 1.28
CA VAL A 85 -1.41 -12.69 1.78
C VAL A 85 -2.39 -11.53 1.62
N ILE A 86 -2.49 -10.70 2.65
CA ILE A 86 -3.08 -9.37 2.63
C ILE A 86 -1.95 -8.39 2.92
N PHE A 87 -1.72 -7.40 2.07
CA PHE A 87 -0.77 -6.34 2.39
C PHE A 87 -1.35 -4.96 2.17
N CYS A 88 -0.93 -4.01 3.00
CA CYS A 88 -1.39 -2.63 2.94
C CYS A 88 -0.28 -1.64 3.29
N GLY A 89 -0.45 -0.41 2.84
CA GLY A 89 0.41 0.71 3.18
C GLY A 89 0.61 1.68 2.03
N ASP A 90 1.56 2.59 2.22
CA ASP A 90 1.98 3.52 1.19
C ASP A 90 2.93 2.81 0.21
N LEU A 91 2.41 2.50 -0.97
CA LEU A 91 3.20 1.87 -2.03
C LEU A 91 3.94 2.89 -2.91
N ASN A 92 3.83 4.18 -2.60
CA ASN A 92 4.49 5.27 -3.31
C ASN A 92 4.35 5.21 -4.84
N VAL A 93 3.22 4.72 -5.33
CA VAL A 93 2.90 4.65 -6.77
C VAL A 93 1.42 4.88 -7.02
N ALA A 94 1.08 5.76 -7.96
CA ALA A 94 -0.24 5.82 -8.58
C ALA A 94 -0.21 4.91 -9.82
N HIS A 95 -1.01 3.85 -9.84
CA HIS A 95 -0.90 2.81 -10.87
C HIS A 95 -1.32 3.30 -12.26
N THR A 96 -2.48 3.93 -12.35
CA THR A 96 -3.08 4.34 -13.62
C THR A 96 -3.34 5.84 -13.68
N GLU A 97 -3.70 6.36 -14.84
CA GLU A 97 -3.96 7.80 -15.02
C GLU A 97 -5.14 8.33 -14.17
N ILE A 98 -6.07 7.46 -13.77
CA ILE A 98 -7.19 7.84 -12.90
C ILE A 98 -6.82 7.88 -11.41
N ASP A 99 -5.62 7.39 -11.05
CA ASP A 99 -5.13 7.34 -9.68
C ASP A 99 -4.45 8.64 -9.23
N LEU A 100 -4.37 9.65 -10.12
CA LEU A 100 -3.86 10.97 -9.74
C LEU A 100 -4.52 12.07 -10.56
N LYS A 101 -4.52 13.30 -10.01
CA LYS A 101 -5.20 14.44 -10.62
C LYS A 101 -4.59 14.93 -11.93
N ASN A 102 -3.27 14.89 -12.07
CA ASN A 102 -2.55 15.50 -13.19
C ASN A 102 -1.56 14.51 -13.82
N PRO A 103 -2.02 13.42 -14.48
CA PRO A 103 -1.14 12.36 -14.96
C PRO A 103 -0.11 12.85 -16.00
N LYS A 104 -0.53 13.70 -16.93
CA LYS A 104 0.34 14.16 -18.03
C LYS A 104 1.59 14.91 -17.56
N THR A 105 1.48 15.70 -16.50
CA THR A 105 2.59 16.49 -15.95
C THR A 105 3.47 15.71 -14.97
N ASN A 106 3.00 14.56 -14.50
CA ASN A 106 3.67 13.76 -13.47
C ASN A 106 4.33 12.48 -13.99
N ARG A 107 4.24 12.18 -15.30
CA ARG A 107 4.72 10.92 -15.87
C ARG A 107 6.22 10.63 -15.67
N LYS A 108 6.99 11.64 -15.33
CA LYS A 108 8.43 11.51 -15.03
C LYS A 108 8.77 11.82 -13.57
N ASN A 109 7.77 11.93 -12.73
CA ASN A 109 7.96 12.19 -11.31
C ASN A 109 7.89 10.89 -10.51
N ALA A 110 8.60 10.86 -9.40
CA ALA A 110 8.53 9.77 -8.43
C ALA A 110 7.08 9.46 -8.06
N GLY A 111 6.73 8.19 -8.06
CA GLY A 111 5.37 7.70 -7.81
C GLY A 111 4.47 7.60 -9.06
N PHE A 112 4.96 8.02 -10.26
CA PHE A 112 4.19 7.87 -11.51
C PHE A 112 5.08 7.66 -12.75
N THR A 113 6.29 7.18 -12.58
CA THR A 113 7.13 6.77 -13.70
C THR A 113 6.57 5.51 -14.37
N ASP A 114 6.93 5.27 -15.62
CA ASP A 114 6.50 4.07 -16.33
C ASP A 114 7.06 2.81 -15.66
N GLU A 115 8.28 2.88 -15.10
CA GLU A 115 8.94 1.80 -14.38
C GLU A 115 8.20 1.42 -13.08
N GLU A 116 7.88 2.40 -12.25
CA GLU A 116 7.14 2.17 -10.99
C GLU A 116 5.75 1.57 -11.26
N ARG A 117 5.03 2.10 -12.22
CA ARG A 117 3.71 1.60 -12.64
C ARG A 117 3.78 0.19 -13.22
N GLN A 118 4.85 -0.11 -13.98
CA GLN A 118 5.08 -1.45 -14.52
C GLN A 118 5.32 -2.46 -13.40
N LYS A 119 6.09 -2.13 -12.37
CA LYS A 119 6.30 -3.00 -11.21
C LYS A 119 4.99 -3.29 -10.48
N PHE A 120 4.12 -2.30 -10.31
CA PHE A 120 2.80 -2.55 -9.72
C PHE A 120 1.92 -3.44 -10.64
N THR A 121 2.00 -3.27 -11.96
CA THR A 121 1.34 -4.16 -12.92
C THR A 121 1.87 -5.59 -12.82
N GLU A 122 3.18 -5.78 -12.68
CA GLU A 122 3.81 -7.09 -12.48
C GLU A 122 3.32 -7.76 -11.19
N LEU A 123 3.19 -7.01 -10.11
CA LEU A 123 2.64 -7.47 -8.85
C LEU A 123 1.19 -7.96 -9.03
N LEU A 124 0.33 -7.22 -9.69
CA LEU A 124 -1.04 -7.65 -9.96
C LEU A 124 -1.08 -8.90 -10.86
N ASN A 125 -0.25 -8.95 -11.90
CA ASN A 125 -0.16 -10.10 -12.80
C ASN A 125 0.40 -11.36 -12.11
N ALA A 126 1.11 -11.20 -11.00
CA ALA A 126 1.60 -12.31 -10.18
C ALA A 126 0.52 -12.96 -9.29
N GLY A 127 -0.73 -12.46 -9.35
CA GLY A 127 -1.88 -13.02 -8.63
C GLY A 127 -2.33 -12.20 -7.43
N PHE A 128 -2.03 -10.92 -7.40
CA PHE A 128 -2.56 -10.00 -6.39
C PHE A 128 -3.67 -9.10 -6.95
N VAL A 129 -4.58 -8.69 -6.10
CA VAL A 129 -5.75 -7.87 -6.42
C VAL A 129 -5.65 -6.52 -5.71
N ASP A 130 -5.68 -5.42 -6.45
CA ASP A 130 -5.94 -4.08 -5.91
C ASP A 130 -7.43 -4.02 -5.49
N THR A 131 -7.70 -4.08 -4.20
CA THR A 131 -9.05 -4.24 -3.68
C THR A 131 -9.95 -3.06 -4.00
N PHE A 132 -9.42 -1.84 -3.98
CA PHE A 132 -10.20 -0.67 -4.35
C PHE A 132 -10.60 -0.70 -5.83
N ARG A 133 -9.68 -1.03 -6.73
CA ARG A 133 -9.99 -1.15 -8.16
C ARG A 133 -10.84 -2.36 -8.51
N TYR A 134 -10.83 -3.38 -7.67
CA TYR A 134 -11.75 -4.51 -7.81
C TYR A 134 -13.22 -4.09 -7.66
N PHE A 135 -13.54 -3.26 -6.64
CA PHE A 135 -14.91 -2.77 -6.43
C PHE A 135 -15.24 -1.54 -7.30
N TYR A 136 -14.26 -0.66 -7.51
CA TYR A 136 -14.46 0.64 -8.16
C TYR A 136 -13.50 0.85 -9.34
N PRO A 137 -13.58 0.04 -10.41
CA PRO A 137 -12.59 0.02 -11.49
C PRO A 137 -12.45 1.35 -12.24
N GLU A 138 -13.56 2.08 -12.40
CA GLU A 138 -13.61 3.31 -13.18
C GLU A 138 -13.74 4.59 -12.33
N GLN A 139 -13.75 4.46 -10.99
CA GLN A 139 -13.97 5.61 -10.12
C GLN A 139 -12.76 6.55 -10.15
N THR A 140 -13.00 7.80 -10.52
CA THR A 140 -12.00 8.87 -10.58
C THR A 140 -12.14 9.85 -9.42
N GLY A 141 -11.06 10.58 -9.14
CA GLY A 141 -11.11 11.69 -8.16
C GLY A 141 -11.07 11.23 -6.70
N ILE A 142 -10.83 9.96 -6.45
CA ILE A 142 -10.64 9.41 -5.10
C ILE A 142 -9.15 9.15 -4.91
N TYR A 143 -8.57 9.83 -3.93
CA TYR A 143 -7.15 9.81 -3.65
C TYR A 143 -6.90 9.55 -2.18
N SER A 144 -5.70 9.09 -1.84
CA SER A 144 -5.30 8.81 -0.46
C SER A 144 -4.25 9.79 0.07
N TRP A 145 -3.58 10.53 -0.80
CA TRP A 145 -2.55 11.50 -0.45
C TRP A 145 -2.69 12.83 -1.19
N TRP A 146 -2.37 13.94 -0.50
CA TRP A 146 -2.33 15.30 -1.06
C TRP A 146 -1.16 16.07 -0.49
N SER A 147 -0.35 16.66 -1.35
CA SER A 147 0.73 17.55 -0.89
C SER A 147 0.18 18.67 0.01
N TYR A 148 0.91 19.02 1.07
CA TYR A 148 0.61 20.21 1.89
C TYR A 148 0.71 21.53 1.11
N ARG A 149 1.37 21.51 -0.07
CA ARG A 149 1.58 22.71 -0.87
C ARG A 149 0.33 23.07 -1.67
N PHE A 150 0.15 24.37 -1.89
CA PHE A 150 -0.86 24.93 -2.81
C PHE A 150 -2.31 24.54 -2.50
N SER A 151 -2.62 24.22 -1.25
CA SER A 151 -3.96 23.76 -0.84
C SER A 151 -4.45 22.55 -1.67
N ALA A 152 -3.55 21.59 -1.94
CA ALA A 152 -3.81 20.48 -2.84
C ALA A 152 -5.04 19.67 -2.40
N ARG A 153 -5.22 19.41 -1.10
CA ARG A 153 -6.37 18.64 -0.59
C ARG A 153 -7.69 19.38 -0.82
N ALA A 154 -7.75 20.68 -0.58
CA ALA A 154 -8.96 21.50 -0.82
C ALA A 154 -9.35 21.54 -2.31
N LYS A 155 -8.39 21.43 -3.22
CA LYS A 155 -8.58 21.36 -4.67
C LYS A 155 -8.75 19.95 -5.20
N ASN A 156 -8.70 18.97 -4.32
CA ASN A 156 -8.62 17.55 -4.65
C ASN A 156 -7.54 17.22 -5.72
N ALA A 157 -6.36 17.84 -5.58
CA ALA A 157 -5.19 17.58 -6.42
C ALA A 157 -4.32 16.49 -5.74
N GLY A 158 -4.86 15.29 -5.66
CA GLY A 158 -4.29 14.17 -4.91
C GLY A 158 -3.80 13.02 -5.78
N TRP A 159 -3.27 12.01 -5.11
CA TRP A 159 -2.76 10.75 -5.64
C TRP A 159 -3.30 9.60 -4.80
N ARG A 160 -3.64 8.48 -5.41
CA ARG A 160 -3.94 7.22 -4.73
C ARG A 160 -2.66 6.41 -4.69
N ILE A 161 -2.00 6.39 -3.55
CA ILE A 161 -0.71 5.71 -3.33
C ILE A 161 -0.72 4.76 -2.14
N ASP A 162 -1.80 4.81 -1.34
CA ASP A 162 -2.05 3.87 -0.26
C ASP A 162 -3.05 2.80 -0.72
N TYR A 163 -2.73 1.55 -0.45
CA TYR A 163 -3.45 0.39 -0.97
C TYR A 163 -3.75 -0.65 0.10
N PHE A 164 -4.80 -1.42 -0.15
CA PHE A 164 -4.92 -2.81 0.26
C PHE A 164 -4.85 -3.69 -0.98
N CYS A 165 -3.94 -4.65 -0.96
CA CYS A 165 -3.87 -5.71 -1.96
C CYS A 165 -3.96 -7.07 -1.29
N VAL A 166 -4.58 -8.03 -1.96
CA VAL A 166 -4.77 -9.38 -1.45
C VAL A 166 -4.39 -10.42 -2.50
N SER A 167 -4.01 -11.60 -2.05
CA SER A 167 -3.89 -12.77 -2.92
C SER A 167 -5.21 -13.04 -3.65
N GLU A 168 -5.17 -13.44 -4.92
CA GLU A 168 -6.35 -13.77 -5.73
C GLU A 168 -7.26 -14.79 -5.04
N SER A 169 -6.71 -15.72 -4.25
CA SER A 169 -7.46 -16.71 -3.49
C SER A 169 -8.37 -16.15 -2.40
N LEU A 170 -8.16 -14.90 -1.98
CA LEU A 170 -9.02 -14.21 -1.01
C LEU A 170 -10.14 -13.38 -1.66
N LYS A 171 -10.19 -13.31 -2.98
CA LYS A 171 -11.10 -12.44 -3.73
C LYS A 171 -12.58 -12.65 -3.36
N ASP A 172 -13.00 -13.90 -3.18
CA ASP A 172 -14.37 -14.23 -2.82
C ASP A 172 -14.73 -13.89 -1.36
N ARG A 173 -13.75 -13.54 -0.55
CA ARG A 173 -13.93 -13.08 0.84
C ARG A 173 -14.06 -11.56 0.95
N LEU A 174 -13.76 -10.80 -0.10
CA LEU A 174 -13.83 -9.35 -0.10
C LEU A 174 -15.30 -8.89 -0.03
N GLU A 175 -15.56 -7.90 0.83
CA GLU A 175 -16.88 -7.29 0.99
C GLU A 175 -16.92 -5.84 0.48
N ASP A 176 -15.91 -5.04 0.81
CA ASP A 176 -15.76 -3.65 0.33
C ASP A 176 -14.31 -3.16 0.53
N ALA A 177 -13.95 -2.08 -0.16
CA ALA A 177 -12.68 -1.36 0.02
C ALA A 177 -12.92 0.15 -0.09
N LYS A 178 -12.45 0.92 0.90
CA LYS A 178 -12.74 2.35 1.00
C LYS A 178 -11.47 3.18 1.15
N ILE A 179 -11.55 4.40 0.67
CA ILE A 179 -10.57 5.47 0.93
C ILE A 179 -11.29 6.56 1.69
N LEU A 180 -10.93 6.75 2.96
CA LEU A 180 -11.67 7.59 3.91
C LEU A 180 -11.23 9.06 3.80
N THR A 181 -11.56 9.69 2.66
CA THR A 181 -11.09 11.02 2.26
C THR A 181 -11.45 12.15 3.23
N ASP A 182 -12.51 11.96 4.02
CA ASP A 182 -13.00 12.96 4.97
C ASP A 182 -12.23 12.96 6.30
N ILE A 183 -11.41 11.94 6.56
CA ILE A 183 -10.58 11.88 7.76
C ILE A 183 -9.36 12.76 7.57
N MET A 184 -9.25 13.76 8.46
CA MET A 184 -8.20 14.77 8.44
C MET A 184 -7.13 14.48 9.51
N GLY A 185 -6.00 15.19 9.43
CA GLY A 185 -4.92 15.12 10.43
C GLY A 185 -3.56 14.71 9.87
N SER A 186 -3.53 14.30 8.60
CA SER A 186 -2.33 13.96 7.84
C SER A 186 -2.47 14.42 6.39
N ASP A 187 -1.41 14.43 5.62
CA ASP A 187 -1.42 14.53 4.16
C ASP A 187 -1.91 13.25 3.48
N HIS A 188 -1.96 12.13 4.21
CA HIS A 188 -2.69 10.92 3.83
C HIS A 188 -4.05 10.85 4.50
N CYS A 189 -4.95 10.04 3.95
CA CYS A 189 -6.14 9.58 4.65
C CYS A 189 -6.10 8.05 4.80
N PRO A 190 -6.84 7.48 5.77
CA PRO A 190 -6.89 6.05 5.95
C PRO A 190 -7.51 5.33 4.74
N VAL A 191 -7.05 4.12 4.49
CA VAL A 191 -7.69 3.15 3.60
C VAL A 191 -8.28 2.02 4.46
N GLU A 192 -9.37 1.44 4.00
CA GLU A 192 -10.14 0.41 4.71
C GLU A 192 -10.42 -0.76 3.77
N LEU A 193 -10.33 -1.96 4.29
CA LEU A 193 -10.73 -3.19 3.63
C LEU A 193 -11.68 -3.98 4.54
N ASP A 194 -12.86 -4.30 4.02
CA ASP A 194 -13.82 -5.18 4.65
C ASP A 194 -13.70 -6.59 4.03
N ILE A 195 -13.40 -7.58 4.87
CA ILE A 195 -13.18 -8.98 4.46
C ILE A 195 -13.82 -9.94 5.46
N LYS A 196 -14.43 -11.05 4.95
CA LYS A 196 -14.99 -12.15 5.76
C LYS A 196 -13.94 -13.03 6.39
#